data_c84a080f1921c0559b7a7167c61bf730
#
_entry.id   c84a080f1921c0559b7a7167c61bf730
#
_cell.length_a   1.000
_cell.length_b   1.000
_cell.length_c   1.000
_cell.angle_alpha   90.00
_cell.angle_beta   90.00
_cell.angle_gamma   90.00
#
_symmetry.space_group_name_H-M   'P 1'
#
loop_
_entity.id
_entity.type
_entity.pdbx_description
1 polymer ?
#
loop_
_entity_poly.entity_id
_entity_poly.type
_entity_poly.pdbx_seq_one_letter_code
_entity_poly.pdbx_strand_id
1 'polypeptide(L)'
;MMGISEVLNMEFCDKLVRSASLTIGHNVLLTDDCGVILASADNTRLGSLHEASLSVLKSGKMKYHGHSEAQRLSGTFPGVTIPILMGTQVVGTIGITGAPEEISRYALLIQQLAQLFLSFQQQRQSTSEQERQRQRLLGEIISYNRLTSDPETVSSSAYALGINLNLPRAVVVL
;
A
#
# COMPACT_ATOMS: atom_id res chain seq x y z
N MET A 1 -5.29 -4.21 11.42
CA MET A 1 -5.75 -3.81 10.07
C MET A 1 -4.65 -2.90 9.55
N MET A 2 -4.02 -3.25 8.45
CA MET A 2 -2.85 -2.53 7.92
C MET A 2 -3.36 -1.39 7.03
N GLY A 3 -3.10 -0.15 7.42
CA GLY A 3 -3.51 1.03 6.65
C GLY A 3 -2.53 1.33 5.51
N ILE A 4 -2.95 2.17 4.57
CA ILE A 4 -2.12 2.56 3.42
C ILE A 4 -0.82 3.25 3.86
N SER A 5 -0.84 3.98 4.99
CA SER A 5 0.32 4.66 5.58
C SER A 5 1.41 3.70 6.06
N GLU A 6 1.07 2.44 6.35
CA GLU A 6 2.04 1.41 6.74
C GLU A 6 2.68 0.74 5.52
N VAL A 7 1.99 0.76 4.38
CA VAL A 7 2.44 0.13 3.14
C VAL A 7 3.13 1.11 2.20
N LEU A 8 2.64 2.34 2.12
CA LEU A 8 3.19 3.39 1.26
C LEU A 8 4.02 4.38 2.08
N ASN A 9 5.24 4.61 1.62
CA ASN A 9 6.04 5.72 2.09
C ASN A 9 5.34 7.06 1.77
N MET A 10 5.25 7.97 2.75
CA MET A 10 4.65 9.31 2.61
C MET A 10 5.28 10.12 1.47
N GLU A 11 6.60 10.03 1.29
CA GLU A 11 7.30 10.68 0.17
C GLU A 11 6.78 10.20 -1.20
N PHE A 12 6.49 8.91 -1.30
CA PHE A 12 5.91 8.35 -2.52
C PHE A 12 4.47 8.84 -2.74
N CYS A 13 3.64 8.86 -1.69
CA CYS A 13 2.27 9.38 -1.78
C CYS A 13 2.24 10.82 -2.28
N ASP A 14 3.12 11.68 -1.75
CA ASP A 14 3.23 13.08 -2.17
C ASP A 14 3.68 13.20 -3.64
N LYS A 15 4.73 12.46 -4.05
CA LYS A 15 5.19 12.43 -5.43
C LYS A 15 4.11 11.95 -6.41
N LEU A 16 3.39 10.88 -6.05
CA LEU A 16 2.31 10.32 -6.88
C LEU A 16 1.21 11.37 -7.09
N VAL A 17 0.72 11.96 -6.01
CA VAL A 17 -0.38 12.92 -6.02
C VAL A 17 0.00 14.18 -6.82
N ARG A 18 1.19 14.74 -6.60
CA ARG A 18 1.67 15.92 -7.32
C ARG A 18 1.87 15.63 -8.80
N SER A 19 2.51 14.52 -9.14
CA SER A 19 2.73 14.12 -10.53
C SER A 19 1.42 13.87 -11.25
N ALA A 20 0.46 13.17 -10.61
CA ALA A 20 -0.86 12.95 -11.17
C ALA A 20 -1.60 14.28 -11.39
N SER A 21 -1.61 15.17 -10.39
CA SER A 21 -2.27 16.48 -10.49
C SER A 21 -1.72 17.34 -11.62
N LEU A 22 -0.40 17.38 -11.76
CA LEU A 22 0.27 18.12 -12.86
C LEU A 22 -0.06 17.52 -14.23
N THR A 23 -0.10 16.19 -14.32
CA THR A 23 -0.34 15.49 -15.59
C THR A 23 -1.77 15.64 -16.08
N ILE A 24 -2.75 15.54 -15.18
CA ILE A 24 -4.17 15.59 -15.56
C ILE A 24 -4.78 16.99 -15.48
N GLY A 25 -4.08 17.96 -14.90
CA GLY A 25 -4.58 19.34 -14.72
C GLY A 25 -5.68 19.48 -13.65
N HIS A 26 -5.86 18.48 -12.79
CA HIS A 26 -6.88 18.44 -11.75
C HIS A 26 -6.25 18.17 -10.38
N ASN A 27 -6.87 18.68 -9.31
CA ASN A 27 -6.38 18.40 -7.97
C ASN A 27 -6.65 16.95 -7.57
N VAL A 28 -5.59 16.24 -7.21
CA VAL A 28 -5.63 14.87 -6.70
C VAL A 28 -5.27 14.88 -5.23
N LEU A 29 -5.92 14.04 -4.45
CA LEU A 29 -5.58 13.74 -3.06
C LEU A 29 -5.62 12.24 -2.79
N LEU A 30 -4.95 11.83 -1.72
CA LEU A 30 -4.93 10.46 -1.21
C LEU A 30 -5.24 10.48 0.29
N THR A 31 -6.14 9.59 0.72
CA THR A 31 -6.49 9.42 2.14
C THR A 31 -6.09 8.05 2.65
N ASP A 32 -6.00 7.93 3.97
CA ASP A 32 -5.92 6.65 4.67
C ASP A 32 -7.28 5.95 4.76
N ASP A 33 -7.32 4.85 5.52
CA ASP A 33 -8.51 4.05 5.83
C ASP A 33 -9.48 4.71 6.84
N CYS A 34 -9.10 5.86 7.40
CA CYS A 34 -9.95 6.72 8.23
C CYS A 34 -10.50 7.93 7.46
N GLY A 35 -10.08 8.13 6.20
CA GLY A 35 -10.48 9.28 5.39
C GLY A 35 -9.65 10.54 5.65
N VAL A 36 -8.54 10.45 6.39
CA VAL A 36 -7.61 11.55 6.62
C VAL A 36 -6.70 11.72 5.41
N ILE A 37 -6.54 12.95 4.93
CA ILE A 37 -5.73 13.27 3.76
C ILE A 37 -4.25 13.12 4.09
N LEU A 38 -3.59 12.13 3.48
CA LEU A 38 -2.16 11.85 3.61
C LEU A 38 -1.32 12.65 2.61
N ALA A 39 -1.83 12.85 1.41
CA ALA A 39 -1.17 13.60 0.35
C ALA A 39 -2.19 14.39 -0.47
N SER A 40 -1.83 15.60 -0.88
CA SER A 40 -2.67 16.47 -1.70
C SER A 40 -1.79 17.42 -2.51
N ALA A 41 -2.22 17.76 -3.74
CA ALA A 41 -1.59 18.85 -4.48
C ALA A 41 -1.80 20.22 -3.78
N ASP A 42 -2.88 20.35 -3.02
CA ASP A 42 -3.12 21.47 -2.12
C ASP A 42 -2.69 21.10 -0.68
N ASN A 43 -1.53 21.61 -0.27
CA ASN A 43 -0.94 21.31 1.04
C ASN A 43 -1.81 21.78 2.23
N THR A 44 -2.71 22.74 2.04
CA THR A 44 -3.57 23.25 3.10
C THR A 44 -4.56 22.20 3.60
N ARG A 45 -4.75 21.13 2.81
CA ARG A 45 -5.69 20.04 3.09
C ARG A 45 -5.07 18.87 3.83
N LEU A 46 -3.75 18.80 3.96
CA LEU A 46 -3.05 17.70 4.64
C LEU A 46 -3.52 17.54 6.08
N GLY A 47 -3.76 16.30 6.49
CA GLY A 47 -4.22 15.94 7.83
C GLY A 47 -5.70 16.26 8.10
N SER A 48 -6.44 16.88 7.17
CA SER A 48 -7.86 17.12 7.32
C SER A 48 -8.70 15.91 6.87
N LEU A 49 -9.93 15.83 7.38
CA LEU A 49 -10.87 14.79 6.98
C LEU A 49 -11.45 15.09 5.59
N HIS A 50 -11.47 14.09 4.73
CA HIS A 50 -12.20 14.08 3.46
C HIS A 50 -13.46 13.23 3.62
N GLU A 51 -14.58 13.86 3.97
CA GLU A 51 -15.80 13.15 4.36
C GLU A 51 -16.36 12.25 3.24
N ALA A 52 -16.20 12.63 1.97
CA ALA A 52 -16.58 11.80 0.83
C ALA A 52 -15.89 10.42 0.85
N SER A 53 -14.65 10.35 1.37
CA SER A 53 -13.90 9.09 1.49
C SER A 53 -14.59 8.08 2.40
N LEU A 54 -15.24 8.51 3.47
CA LEU A 54 -15.90 7.61 4.42
C LEU A 54 -16.96 6.71 3.77
N SER A 55 -17.72 7.26 2.83
CA SER A 55 -18.72 6.49 2.09
C SER A 55 -18.09 5.48 1.14
N VAL A 56 -16.96 5.80 0.54
CA VAL A 56 -16.20 4.96 -0.39
C VAL A 56 -15.45 3.87 0.37
N LEU A 57 -14.83 4.18 1.49
CA LEU A 57 -14.19 3.22 2.40
C LEU A 57 -15.17 2.14 2.86
N LYS A 58 -16.40 2.56 3.22
CA LYS A 58 -17.44 1.63 3.66
C LYS A 58 -18.02 0.76 2.54
N SER A 59 -18.21 1.34 1.33
CA SER A 59 -18.87 0.65 0.23
C SER A 59 -17.91 -0.12 -0.68
N GLY A 60 -16.63 0.24 -0.71
CA GLY A 60 -15.64 -0.27 -1.67
C GLY A 60 -15.93 0.14 -3.12
N LYS A 61 -16.81 1.11 -3.35
CA LYS A 61 -17.25 1.54 -4.68
C LYS A 61 -16.88 2.99 -4.93
N MET A 62 -16.44 3.27 -6.14
CA MET A 62 -16.22 4.64 -6.63
C MET A 62 -17.51 5.46 -6.54
N LYS A 63 -17.39 6.72 -6.17
CA LYS A 63 -18.51 7.64 -6.03
C LYS A 63 -18.19 9.02 -6.62
N TYR A 64 -19.12 9.55 -7.39
CA TYR A 64 -19.10 10.92 -7.89
C TYR A 64 -19.84 11.85 -6.93
N HIS A 65 -19.31 13.06 -6.76
CA HIS A 65 -19.87 14.09 -5.91
C HIS A 65 -20.11 15.36 -6.74
N GLY A 66 -21.38 15.68 -6.97
CA GLY A 66 -21.75 16.93 -7.60
C GLY A 66 -21.63 18.12 -6.63
N HIS A 67 -21.82 19.35 -7.14
CA HIS A 67 -21.69 20.57 -6.33
C HIS A 67 -22.57 20.57 -5.08
N SER A 68 -23.84 20.18 -5.20
CA SER A 68 -24.78 20.18 -4.08
C SER A 68 -24.46 19.13 -3.03
N GLU A 69 -23.91 17.99 -3.42
CA GLU A 69 -23.47 16.95 -2.48
C GLU A 69 -22.17 17.35 -1.80
N ALA A 70 -21.19 17.84 -2.57
CA ALA A 70 -19.90 18.26 -2.04
C ALA A 70 -20.03 19.38 -1.00
N GLN A 71 -20.97 20.32 -1.17
CA GLN A 71 -21.22 21.39 -0.19
C GLN A 71 -21.72 20.88 1.17
N ARG A 72 -22.27 19.66 1.24
CA ARG A 72 -22.78 19.05 2.47
C ARG A 72 -21.73 18.19 3.20
N LEU A 73 -20.60 17.92 2.53
CA LEU A 73 -19.55 17.05 3.02
C LEU A 73 -18.31 17.88 3.36
N SER A 74 -17.82 17.72 4.60
CA SER A 74 -16.63 18.42 5.05
C SER A 74 -15.40 18.04 4.23
N GLY A 75 -14.59 19.01 3.85
CA GLY A 75 -13.34 18.79 3.11
C GLY A 75 -13.52 18.20 1.71
N THR A 76 -14.74 18.21 1.16
CA THR A 76 -15.04 17.60 -0.15
C THR A 76 -15.30 18.68 -1.21
N PHE A 77 -14.67 18.52 -2.38
CA PHE A 77 -14.98 19.30 -3.58
C PHE A 77 -15.71 18.45 -4.62
N PRO A 78 -16.44 19.08 -5.57
CA PRO A 78 -17.04 18.34 -6.68
C PRO A 78 -15.99 17.51 -7.42
N GLY A 79 -16.30 16.24 -7.66
CA GLY A 79 -15.34 15.34 -8.26
C GLY A 79 -15.67 13.87 -8.11
N VAL A 80 -14.65 13.03 -8.07
CA VAL A 80 -14.77 11.58 -7.85
C VAL A 80 -13.89 11.13 -6.70
N THR A 81 -14.39 10.20 -5.90
CA THR A 81 -13.62 9.47 -4.88
C THR A 81 -13.59 8.00 -5.23
N ILE A 82 -12.41 7.39 -5.23
CA ILE A 82 -12.14 6.04 -5.71
C ILE A 82 -11.49 5.24 -4.59
N PRO A 83 -11.89 3.97 -4.34
CA PRO A 83 -11.21 3.13 -3.35
C PRO A 83 -9.85 2.65 -3.86
N ILE A 84 -8.89 2.52 -2.96
CA ILE A 84 -7.64 1.81 -3.16
C ILE A 84 -7.78 0.46 -2.46
N LEU A 85 -7.61 -0.62 -3.21
CA LEU A 85 -7.80 -1.97 -2.73
C LEU A 85 -6.45 -2.67 -2.53
N MET A 86 -6.34 -3.41 -1.43
CA MET A 86 -5.28 -4.38 -1.17
C MET A 86 -5.93 -5.75 -0.96
N GLY A 87 -5.88 -6.58 -1.98
CA GLY A 87 -6.74 -7.76 -2.05
C GLY A 87 -8.21 -7.36 -2.08
N THR A 88 -8.99 -7.78 -1.08
CA THR A 88 -10.41 -7.43 -0.91
C THR A 88 -10.66 -6.26 0.04
N GLN A 89 -9.61 -5.76 0.69
CA GLN A 89 -9.72 -4.70 1.70
C GLN A 89 -9.50 -3.33 1.06
N VAL A 90 -10.34 -2.35 1.41
CA VAL A 90 -10.12 -0.94 1.08
C VAL A 90 -9.15 -0.37 2.11
N VAL A 91 -7.98 0.09 1.66
CA VAL A 91 -6.90 0.60 2.52
C VAL A 91 -6.78 2.12 2.50
N GLY A 92 -7.51 2.78 1.62
CA GLY A 92 -7.52 4.22 1.47
C GLY A 92 -8.36 4.64 0.27
N THR A 93 -8.35 5.94 -0.06
CA THR A 93 -9.05 6.45 -1.24
C THR A 93 -8.21 7.47 -2.01
N ILE A 94 -8.55 7.66 -3.29
CA ILE A 94 -8.06 8.75 -4.12
C ILE A 94 -9.24 9.66 -4.45
N GLY A 95 -9.10 10.95 -4.19
CA GLY A 95 -10.03 11.98 -4.63
C GLY A 95 -9.48 12.77 -5.81
N ILE A 96 -10.31 13.04 -6.81
CA ILE A 96 -9.96 13.90 -7.96
C ILE A 96 -11.05 14.94 -8.09
N THR A 97 -10.67 16.22 -8.06
CA THR A 97 -11.60 17.34 -8.23
C THR A 97 -11.81 17.64 -9.72
N GLY A 98 -13.05 17.83 -10.13
CA GLY A 98 -13.39 18.19 -11.52
C GLY A 98 -14.77 17.69 -11.94
N ALA A 99 -15.18 18.05 -13.16
CA ALA A 99 -16.43 17.55 -13.73
C ALA A 99 -16.33 16.06 -14.06
N PRO A 100 -17.38 15.25 -13.78
CA PRO A 100 -17.33 13.80 -14.00
C PRO A 100 -16.93 13.39 -15.42
N GLU A 101 -17.37 14.15 -16.42
CA GLU A 101 -17.10 13.90 -17.83
C GLU A 101 -15.61 14.04 -18.18
N GLU A 102 -14.91 14.93 -17.48
CA GLU A 102 -13.49 15.22 -17.71
C GLU A 102 -12.59 14.24 -16.97
N ILE A 103 -12.97 13.88 -15.72
CA ILE A 103 -12.08 13.15 -14.80
C ILE A 103 -12.28 11.64 -14.78
N SER A 104 -13.42 11.12 -15.28
CA SER A 104 -13.76 9.68 -15.18
C SER A 104 -12.68 8.75 -15.74
N ARG A 105 -12.11 9.09 -16.90
CA ARG A 105 -11.04 8.31 -17.55
C ARG A 105 -9.75 8.30 -16.73
N TYR A 106 -9.43 9.42 -16.09
CA TYR A 106 -8.23 9.54 -15.25
C TYR A 106 -8.41 8.79 -13.92
N ALA A 107 -9.63 8.81 -13.38
CA ALA A 107 -9.97 8.16 -12.14
C ALA A 107 -9.61 6.67 -12.15
N LEU A 108 -10.08 5.94 -13.17
CA LEU A 108 -9.79 4.52 -13.32
C LEU A 108 -8.29 4.24 -13.57
N LEU A 109 -7.64 5.06 -14.38
CA LEU A 109 -6.20 4.91 -14.65
C LEU A 109 -5.37 5.10 -13.38
N ILE A 110 -5.66 6.14 -12.60
CA ILE A 110 -4.93 6.43 -11.34
C ILE A 110 -5.20 5.33 -10.32
N GLN A 111 -6.42 4.81 -10.23
CA GLN A 111 -6.74 3.66 -9.38
C GLN A 111 -5.89 2.44 -9.73
N GLN A 112 -5.82 2.09 -11.03
CA GLN A 112 -5.02 0.95 -11.48
C GLN A 112 -3.53 1.13 -11.21
N LEU A 113 -2.99 2.33 -11.41
CA LEU A 113 -1.60 2.65 -11.10
C LEU A 113 -1.31 2.52 -9.60
N ALA A 114 -2.19 3.04 -8.75
CA ALA A 114 -2.07 2.90 -7.30
C ALA A 114 -2.11 1.43 -6.85
N GLN A 115 -3.02 0.63 -7.41
CA GLN A 115 -3.11 -0.79 -7.10
C GLN A 115 -1.89 -1.58 -7.57
N LEU A 116 -1.41 -1.30 -8.78
CA LEU A 116 -0.19 -1.93 -9.30
C LEU A 116 1.01 -1.62 -8.40
N PHE A 117 1.15 -0.37 -7.98
CA PHE A 117 2.24 0.03 -7.09
C PHE A 117 2.16 -0.66 -5.72
N LEU A 118 0.97 -0.75 -5.12
CA LEU A 118 0.77 -1.50 -3.88
C LEU A 118 1.18 -2.96 -4.01
N SER A 119 0.81 -3.59 -5.12
CA SER A 119 1.19 -4.99 -5.42
C SER A 119 2.71 -5.16 -5.51
N PHE A 120 3.40 -4.21 -6.15
CA PHE A 120 4.87 -4.19 -6.20
C PHE A 120 5.52 -4.04 -4.82
N GLN A 121 4.98 -3.17 -3.98
CA GLN A 121 5.50 -2.97 -2.63
C GLN A 121 5.33 -4.22 -1.77
N GLN A 122 4.18 -4.87 -1.84
CA GLN A 122 3.95 -6.14 -1.14
C GLN A 122 4.92 -7.23 -1.58
N GLN A 123 5.13 -7.36 -2.88
CA GLN A 123 6.07 -8.36 -3.42
C GLN A 123 7.50 -8.09 -2.95
N ARG A 124 7.94 -6.84 -2.92
CA ARG A 124 9.27 -6.47 -2.42
C ARG A 124 9.43 -6.76 -0.94
N GLN A 125 8.40 -6.48 -0.13
CA GLN A 125 8.43 -6.77 1.30
C GLN A 125 8.52 -8.27 1.56
N SER A 126 7.72 -9.09 0.88
CA SER A 126 7.75 -10.55 1.03
C SER A 126 9.10 -11.16 0.62
N THR A 127 9.69 -10.68 -0.47
CA THR A 127 11.02 -11.13 -0.92
C THR A 127 12.11 -10.76 0.09
N SER A 128 12.06 -9.52 0.61
CA SER A 128 13.02 -9.06 1.63
C SER A 128 12.91 -9.83 2.93
N GLU A 129 11.69 -10.18 3.36
CA GLU A 129 11.45 -10.98 4.57
C GLU A 129 11.98 -12.41 4.41
N GLN A 130 11.72 -13.06 3.27
CA GLN A 130 12.27 -14.38 2.96
C GLN A 130 13.80 -14.38 2.93
N GLU A 131 14.42 -13.35 2.37
CA GLU A 131 15.88 -13.23 2.34
C GLU A 131 16.46 -13.04 3.74
N ARG A 132 15.82 -12.20 4.58
CA ARG A 132 16.22 -12.05 6.00
C ARG A 132 16.08 -13.35 6.77
N GLN A 133 15.01 -14.10 6.56
CA GLN A 133 14.82 -15.40 7.20
C GLN A 133 15.89 -16.42 6.75
N ARG A 134 16.23 -16.43 5.46
CA ARG A 134 17.34 -17.26 4.93
C ARG A 134 18.68 -16.89 5.56
N GLN A 135 18.99 -15.59 5.66
CA GLN A 135 20.23 -15.13 6.28
C GLN A 135 20.30 -15.48 7.77
N ARG A 136 19.19 -15.37 8.50
CA ARG A 136 19.12 -15.83 9.89
C ARG A 136 19.39 -17.32 10.02
N LEU A 137 18.72 -18.15 9.20
CA LEU A 137 18.96 -19.60 9.19
C LEU A 137 20.42 -19.93 8.87
N LEU A 138 21.03 -19.27 7.90
CA LEU A 138 22.46 -19.46 7.59
C LEU A 138 23.33 -19.09 8.79
N GLY A 139 23.04 -17.99 9.48
CA GLY A 139 23.72 -17.60 10.71
C GLY A 139 23.57 -18.65 11.82
N GLU A 140 22.37 -19.20 12.02
CA GLU A 140 22.11 -20.27 12.97
C GLU A 140 22.89 -21.55 12.62
N ILE A 141 22.92 -21.94 11.35
CA ILE A 141 23.68 -23.11 10.87
C ILE A 141 25.18 -22.91 11.06
N ILE A 142 25.73 -21.75 10.70
CA ILE A 142 27.17 -21.45 10.81
C ILE A 142 27.60 -21.39 12.28
N SER A 143 26.77 -20.83 13.15
CA SER A 143 27.05 -20.72 14.59
C SER A 143 26.61 -21.94 15.39
N TYR A 144 26.05 -22.97 14.73
CA TYR A 144 25.58 -24.19 15.42
C TYR A 144 26.65 -24.87 16.24
N ASN A 145 26.42 -24.96 17.53
CA ASN A 145 27.28 -25.72 18.44
C ASN A 145 26.47 -26.87 19.05
N ARG A 146 26.92 -28.09 18.82
CA ARG A 146 26.26 -29.33 19.24
C ARG A 146 26.02 -29.42 20.76
N LEU A 147 26.75 -28.63 21.55
CA LEU A 147 26.67 -28.66 23.02
C LEU A 147 25.69 -27.60 23.58
N THR A 148 25.43 -26.52 22.80
CA THR A 148 24.68 -25.36 23.30
C THR A 148 23.48 -24.97 22.43
N SER A 149 23.40 -25.50 21.20
CA SER A 149 22.33 -25.17 20.25
C SER A 149 21.29 -26.28 20.21
N ASP A 150 20.01 -25.91 20.18
CA ASP A 150 18.90 -26.84 20.04
C ASP A 150 18.71 -27.25 18.55
N PRO A 151 18.87 -28.55 18.20
CA PRO A 151 18.70 -29.02 16.83
C PRO A 151 17.26 -28.82 16.28
N GLU A 152 16.25 -28.87 17.17
CA GLU A 152 14.85 -28.75 16.76
C GLU A 152 14.52 -27.33 16.30
N THR A 153 15.11 -26.32 16.93
CA THR A 153 14.94 -24.91 16.54
C THR A 153 15.46 -24.65 15.13
N VAL A 154 16.68 -25.14 14.83
CA VAL A 154 17.30 -24.96 13.49
C VAL A 154 16.52 -25.75 12.43
N SER A 155 16.07 -26.97 12.76
CA SER A 155 15.26 -27.79 11.86
C SER A 155 13.90 -27.16 11.56
N SER A 156 13.25 -26.56 12.56
CA SER A 156 11.96 -25.86 12.41
C SER A 156 12.10 -24.60 11.55
N SER A 157 13.15 -23.81 11.78
CA SER A 157 13.46 -22.61 10.97
C SER A 157 13.72 -22.98 9.49
N ALA A 158 14.44 -24.06 9.26
CA ALA A 158 14.73 -24.57 7.92
C ALA A 158 13.46 -25.09 7.23
N TYR A 159 12.63 -25.84 7.94
CA TYR A 159 11.38 -26.38 7.40
C TYR A 159 10.40 -25.25 6.99
N ALA A 160 10.30 -24.19 7.78
CA ALA A 160 9.49 -23.02 7.47
C ALA A 160 9.92 -22.31 6.16
N LEU A 161 11.18 -22.48 5.76
CA LEU A 161 11.73 -21.97 4.49
C LEU A 161 11.69 -23.01 3.34
N GLY A 162 11.05 -24.16 3.57
CA GLY A 162 11.01 -25.27 2.60
C GLY A 162 12.36 -26.00 2.45
N ILE A 163 13.27 -25.85 3.43
CA ILE A 163 14.60 -26.44 3.40
C ILE A 163 14.61 -27.69 4.29
N ASN A 164 14.78 -28.87 3.68
CA ASN A 164 14.92 -30.10 4.42
C ASN A 164 16.40 -30.34 4.76
N LEU A 165 16.80 -30.14 6.01
CA LEU A 165 18.19 -30.32 6.48
C LEU A 165 18.64 -31.79 6.54
N ASN A 166 17.74 -32.73 6.45
CA ASN A 166 18.08 -34.17 6.46
C ASN A 166 18.57 -34.70 5.11
N LEU A 167 18.48 -33.88 4.05
CA LEU A 167 18.99 -34.25 2.73
C LEU A 167 20.49 -33.99 2.64
N PRO A 168 21.27 -34.89 2.01
CA PRO A 168 22.68 -34.64 1.73
C PRO A 168 22.90 -33.35 0.92
N ARG A 169 23.84 -32.50 1.34
CA ARG A 169 24.15 -31.23 0.68
C ARG A 169 25.65 -31.10 0.44
N ALA A 170 26.02 -30.48 -0.66
CA ALA A 170 27.39 -30.09 -0.96
C ALA A 170 27.50 -28.56 -0.87
N VAL A 171 28.59 -28.06 -0.28
CA VAL A 171 28.97 -26.64 -0.32
C VAL A 171 29.90 -26.48 -1.50
N VAL A 172 29.53 -25.61 -2.44
CA VAL A 172 30.39 -25.22 -3.56
C VAL A 172 30.83 -23.79 -3.31
N VAL A 173 32.13 -23.59 -3.20
CA VAL A 173 32.75 -22.24 -3.14
C VAL A 173 33.19 -21.92 -4.55
N LEU A 174 32.66 -20.83 -5.12
CA LEU A 174 32.99 -20.30 -6.44
C LEU A 174 33.99 -19.15 -6.29
#